data_63a8d4a807ab8317c0ae7e08edd3b81f
#
_entry.id   63a8d4a807ab8317c0ae7e08edd3b81f
#
_cell.length_a   1.000
_cell.length_b   1.000
_cell.length_c   1.000
_cell.angle_alpha   90.00
_cell.angle_beta   90.00
_cell.angle_gamma   90.00
#
_symmetry.space_group_name_H-M   'P 1'
#
loop_
_entity.id
_entity.type
_entity.pdbx_description
1 polymer ?
#
loop_
_entity_poly.entity_id
_entity_poly.type
_entity_poly.pdbx_seq_one_letter_code
_entity_poly.pdbx_strand_id
1 'polypeptide(L)'
;MSAAMAVAQTSIDDYCVIGARGGQWLTPQNTQALHRTAVNWLDAELSRPFAGQTVVVTHFAPHGGCVAPQHTNSDLSPYFVTDLSGLMEKHRIALWCHGHTHTNNDFEAENGCRVISNQRGYPGEVERSGFQPDLVITI
;
A
#
# COMPACT_ATOMS: atom_id res chain seq x y z
N MET A 1 10.65 18.27 -8.44
CA MET A 1 9.53 17.32 -8.41
C MET A 1 9.86 16.17 -9.36
N SER A 2 9.71 14.92 -8.97
CA SER A 2 9.94 13.79 -9.89
C SER A 2 8.86 13.75 -10.99
N ALA A 3 9.15 13.09 -12.13
CA ALA A 3 8.17 12.92 -13.20
C ALA A 3 6.87 12.27 -12.70
N ALA A 4 6.98 11.21 -11.90
CA ALA A 4 5.83 10.52 -11.28
C ALA A 4 4.97 11.46 -10.42
N MET A 5 5.58 12.35 -9.63
CA MET A 5 4.83 13.34 -8.84
C MET A 5 4.08 14.35 -9.71
N ALA A 6 4.66 14.76 -10.84
CA ALA A 6 3.99 15.67 -11.77
C ALA A 6 2.78 15.01 -12.43
N VAL A 7 2.92 13.75 -12.84
CA VAL A 7 1.82 12.97 -13.40
C VAL A 7 0.73 12.73 -12.33
N ALA A 8 1.10 12.32 -11.11
CA ALA A 8 0.16 12.10 -10.02
C ALA A 8 -0.65 13.37 -9.71
N GLN A 9 0.01 14.55 -9.62
CA GLN A 9 -0.64 15.83 -9.31
C GLN A 9 -1.80 16.16 -10.27
N THR A 10 -1.73 15.72 -11.52
CA THR A 10 -2.74 16.03 -12.55
C THR A 10 -3.71 14.89 -12.84
N SER A 11 -3.39 13.67 -12.40
CA SER A 11 -4.15 12.47 -12.76
C SER A 11 -4.88 11.84 -11.57
N ILE A 12 -4.54 12.22 -10.34
CA ILE A 12 -5.14 11.68 -9.11
C ILE A 12 -6.09 12.70 -8.51
N ASP A 13 -7.36 12.35 -8.42
CA ASP A 13 -8.43 13.23 -7.93
C ASP A 13 -8.20 13.71 -6.50
N ASP A 14 -7.54 12.93 -5.66
CA ASP A 14 -7.21 13.30 -4.27
C ASP A 14 -6.52 14.66 -4.18
N TYR A 15 -5.68 15.01 -5.14
CA TYR A 15 -4.98 16.30 -5.18
C TYR A 15 -5.85 17.47 -5.60
N CYS A 16 -7.08 17.20 -6.06
CA CYS A 16 -8.07 18.21 -6.45
C CYS A 16 -9.22 18.30 -5.46
N VAL A 17 -9.42 17.30 -4.58
CA VAL A 17 -10.58 17.24 -3.67
C VAL A 17 -10.22 17.21 -2.19
N ILE A 18 -9.01 16.81 -1.82
CA ILE A 18 -8.57 16.75 -0.43
C ILE A 18 -7.92 18.08 -0.02
N GLY A 19 -8.55 18.77 0.95
CA GLY A 19 -7.99 19.98 1.55
C GLY A 19 -6.86 19.66 2.54
N ALA A 20 -5.77 20.41 2.44
CA ALA A 20 -4.67 20.41 3.40
C ALA A 20 -4.77 21.61 4.36
N ARG A 21 -3.88 21.66 5.36
CA ARG A 21 -3.83 22.81 6.29
C ARG A 21 -3.56 24.13 5.54
N GLY A 22 -4.20 25.20 5.99
CA GLY A 22 -4.04 26.54 5.40
C GLY A 22 -4.90 26.80 4.16
N GLY A 23 -5.93 25.97 3.91
CA GLY A 23 -6.85 26.18 2.77
C GLY A 23 -6.26 25.83 1.41
N GLN A 24 -5.14 25.12 1.39
CA GLN A 24 -4.53 24.58 0.18
C GLN A 24 -5.01 23.16 -0.11
N TRP A 25 -4.85 22.69 -1.34
CA TRP A 25 -5.08 21.30 -1.70
C TRP A 25 -3.91 20.41 -1.28
N LEU A 26 -4.20 19.12 -1.08
CA LEU A 26 -3.18 18.10 -0.89
C LEU A 26 -2.22 18.09 -2.10
N THR A 27 -0.95 17.80 -1.87
CA THR A 27 0.07 17.69 -2.93
C THR A 27 0.83 16.37 -2.82
N PRO A 28 1.45 15.88 -3.91
CA PRO A 28 2.32 14.71 -3.85
C PRO A 28 3.46 14.82 -2.84
N GLN A 29 3.95 16.04 -2.58
CA GLN A 29 4.97 16.31 -1.55
C GLN A 29 4.40 16.09 -0.15
N ASN A 30 3.14 16.49 0.08
CA ASN A 30 2.47 16.27 1.35
C ASN A 30 2.28 14.78 1.60
N THR A 31 1.80 14.01 0.60
CA THR A 31 1.64 12.54 0.72
C THR A 31 2.97 11.86 0.95
N GLN A 32 4.04 12.25 0.26
CA GLN A 32 5.38 11.71 0.50
C GLN A 32 5.89 12.01 1.94
N ALA A 33 5.62 13.20 2.47
CA ALA A 33 6.00 13.55 3.84
C ALA A 33 5.22 12.72 4.87
N LEU A 34 3.91 12.56 4.68
CA LEU A 34 3.05 11.70 5.51
C LEU A 34 3.50 10.23 5.45
N HIS A 35 3.81 9.74 4.26
CA HIS A 35 4.34 8.39 4.06
C HIS A 35 5.64 8.17 4.85
N ARG A 36 6.63 9.06 4.73
CA ARG A 36 7.88 8.96 5.51
C ARG A 36 7.63 8.91 7.02
N THR A 37 6.71 9.74 7.51
CA THR A 37 6.33 9.74 8.92
C THR A 37 5.72 8.40 9.33
N ALA A 38 4.81 7.86 8.52
CA ALA A 38 4.15 6.58 8.78
C ALA A 38 5.16 5.41 8.76
N VAL A 39 6.07 5.38 7.78
CA VAL A 39 7.11 4.33 7.68
C VAL A 39 8.05 4.38 8.88
N ASN A 40 8.51 5.57 9.28
CA ASN A 40 9.38 5.72 10.46
C ASN A 40 8.68 5.27 11.75
N TRP A 41 7.41 5.59 11.89
CA TRP A 41 6.61 5.13 13.03
C TRP A 41 6.45 3.60 13.01
N LEU A 42 6.13 3.03 11.86
CA LEU A 42 5.96 1.58 11.70
C LEU A 42 7.27 0.83 12.02
N ASP A 43 8.42 1.31 11.51
CA ASP A 43 9.73 0.73 11.80
C ASP A 43 10.05 0.77 13.30
N ALA A 44 9.73 1.87 13.98
CA ALA A 44 9.91 2.00 15.42
C ALA A 44 9.00 1.03 16.22
N GLU A 45 7.73 0.90 15.82
CA GLU A 45 6.80 -0.05 16.47
C GLU A 45 7.20 -1.51 16.24
N LEU A 46 7.58 -1.87 15.02
CA LEU A 46 8.05 -3.21 14.68
C LEU A 46 9.37 -3.59 15.39
N SER A 47 10.17 -2.60 15.80
CA SER A 47 11.40 -2.80 16.57
C SER A 47 11.14 -3.11 18.05
N ARG A 48 9.90 -2.96 18.53
CA ARG A 48 9.57 -3.26 19.94
C ARG A 48 9.43 -4.76 20.13
N PRO A 49 9.98 -5.33 21.24
CA PRO A 49 9.82 -6.74 21.51
C PRO A 49 8.34 -7.13 21.64
N PHE A 50 7.93 -8.15 20.89
CA PHE A 50 6.59 -8.71 20.92
C PHE A 50 6.66 -10.24 20.73
N ALA A 51 5.98 -10.99 21.61
CA ALA A 51 6.05 -12.46 21.64
C ALA A 51 5.01 -13.14 20.72
N GLY A 52 4.08 -12.38 20.12
CA GLY A 52 3.01 -12.90 19.27
C GLY A 52 3.34 -12.78 17.77
N GLN A 53 2.37 -13.15 16.94
CA GLN A 53 2.41 -12.92 15.50
C GLN A 53 2.10 -11.45 15.21
N THR A 54 2.91 -10.84 14.34
CA THR A 54 2.72 -9.45 13.92
C THR A 54 1.96 -9.40 12.60
N VAL A 55 0.86 -8.67 12.58
CA VAL A 55 0.09 -8.36 11.37
C VAL A 55 0.19 -6.87 11.10
N VAL A 56 0.59 -6.52 9.89
CA VAL A 56 0.58 -5.13 9.41
C VAL A 56 -0.60 -4.93 8.47
N VAL A 57 -1.33 -3.84 8.63
CA VAL A 57 -2.43 -3.46 7.75
C VAL A 57 -2.19 -2.04 7.24
N THR A 58 -2.12 -1.90 5.93
CA THR A 58 -1.99 -0.59 5.28
C THR A 58 -3.06 -0.43 4.19
N HIS A 59 -3.35 0.81 3.78
CA HIS A 59 -4.18 1.02 2.61
C HIS A 59 -3.38 0.83 1.33
N PHE A 60 -2.21 1.47 1.23
CA PHE A 60 -1.32 1.34 0.07
C PHE A 60 -0.58 0.01 0.08
N ALA A 61 -0.30 -0.50 -1.11
CA ALA A 61 0.40 -1.77 -1.30
C ALA A 61 1.89 -1.63 -0.94
N PRO A 62 2.45 -2.58 -0.18
CA PRO A 62 3.79 -2.45 0.42
C PRO A 62 4.93 -3.03 -0.42
N HIS A 63 4.65 -3.65 -1.57
CA HIS A 63 5.65 -4.44 -2.29
C HIS A 63 5.44 -4.38 -3.80
N GLY A 64 6.53 -4.39 -4.56
CA GLY A 64 6.49 -4.37 -6.03
C GLY A 64 5.68 -5.52 -6.65
N GLY A 65 5.63 -6.69 -6.00
CA GLY A 65 4.78 -7.82 -6.40
C GLY A 65 3.28 -7.54 -6.38
N CYS A 66 2.84 -6.44 -5.76
CA CYS A 66 1.44 -6.00 -5.75
C CYS A 66 1.03 -5.20 -7.00
N VAL A 67 1.99 -4.84 -7.87
CA VAL A 67 1.69 -4.14 -9.11
C VAL A 67 1.04 -5.11 -10.10
N ALA A 68 -0.18 -4.81 -10.51
CA ALA A 68 -0.84 -5.63 -11.51
C ALA A 68 -0.09 -5.60 -12.85
N PRO A 69 -0.03 -6.72 -13.61
CA PRO A 69 0.76 -6.82 -14.84
C PRO A 69 0.50 -5.71 -15.85
N GLN A 70 -0.76 -5.27 -15.96
CA GLN A 70 -1.17 -4.19 -16.87
C GLN A 70 -0.63 -2.80 -16.44
N HIS A 71 -0.12 -2.64 -15.22
CA HIS A 71 0.38 -1.38 -14.67
C HIS A 71 1.89 -1.36 -14.43
N THR A 72 2.61 -2.41 -14.83
CA THR A 72 4.06 -2.55 -14.56
C THR A 72 4.89 -1.37 -15.09
N ASN A 73 4.46 -0.72 -16.17
CA ASN A 73 5.15 0.42 -16.78
C ASN A 73 4.39 1.74 -16.59
N SER A 74 3.48 1.82 -15.64
CA SER A 74 2.71 3.04 -15.39
C SER A 74 3.51 4.04 -14.55
N ASP A 75 3.59 5.28 -14.99
CA ASP A 75 4.19 6.39 -14.22
C ASP A 75 3.41 6.67 -12.92
N LEU A 76 2.19 6.16 -12.79
CA LEU A 76 1.37 6.25 -11.59
C LEU A 76 1.65 5.13 -10.57
N SER A 77 2.34 4.04 -10.95
CA SER A 77 2.61 2.93 -10.03
C SER A 77 3.23 3.36 -8.71
N PRO A 78 4.17 4.33 -8.64
CA PRO A 78 4.72 4.81 -7.38
C PRO A 78 3.72 5.51 -6.44
N TYR A 79 2.54 5.90 -6.95
CA TYR A 79 1.46 6.42 -6.12
C TYR A 79 0.68 5.28 -5.43
N PHE A 80 0.52 4.14 -6.10
CA PHE A 80 -0.28 3.01 -5.62
C PHE A 80 0.50 2.01 -4.80
N VAL A 81 1.78 1.85 -5.10
CA VAL A 81 2.65 0.83 -4.51
C VAL A 81 3.96 1.47 -4.07
N THR A 82 4.33 1.19 -2.83
CA THR A 82 5.65 1.57 -2.29
C THR A 82 6.40 0.31 -1.92
N ASP A 83 7.68 0.27 -2.26
CA ASP A 83 8.54 -0.85 -1.86
C ASP A 83 8.96 -0.68 -0.39
N LEU A 84 8.41 -1.54 0.47
CA LEU A 84 8.70 -1.67 1.90
C LEU A 84 9.33 -3.04 2.22
N SER A 85 9.89 -3.74 1.22
CA SER A 85 10.60 -5.02 1.38
C SER A 85 11.67 -4.94 2.47
N GLY A 86 12.37 -3.81 2.57
CA GLY A 86 13.34 -3.59 3.64
C GLY A 86 12.78 -3.65 5.07
N LEU A 87 11.49 -3.34 5.29
CA LEU A 87 10.85 -3.58 6.59
C LEU A 87 10.54 -5.07 6.79
N MET A 88 10.16 -5.78 5.74
CA MET A 88 9.90 -7.21 5.78
C MET A 88 11.18 -8.01 6.03
N GLU A 89 12.31 -7.61 5.45
CA GLU A 89 13.63 -8.19 5.73
C GLU A 89 14.09 -7.95 7.16
N LYS A 90 13.87 -6.74 7.67
CA LYS A 90 14.35 -6.29 8.98
C LYS A 90 13.52 -6.85 10.13
N HIS A 91 12.20 -7.01 9.95
CA HIS A 91 11.26 -7.35 11.00
C HIS A 91 10.52 -8.65 10.72
N ARG A 92 10.15 -9.35 11.79
CA ARG A 92 9.36 -10.58 11.71
C ARG A 92 7.87 -10.23 11.59
N ILE A 93 7.38 -10.12 10.35
CA ILE A 93 5.98 -9.84 10.03
C ILE A 93 5.36 -11.13 9.47
N ALA A 94 4.34 -11.65 10.14
CA ALA A 94 3.67 -12.87 9.69
C ALA A 94 2.75 -12.60 8.49
N LEU A 95 2.05 -11.47 8.51
CA LEU A 95 1.08 -11.11 7.48
C LEU A 95 1.07 -9.60 7.24
N TRP A 96 1.02 -9.21 5.96
CA TRP A 96 0.78 -7.84 5.54
C TRP A 96 -0.46 -7.76 4.67
N CYS A 97 -1.51 -7.12 5.16
CA CYS A 97 -2.75 -6.88 4.42
C CYS A 97 -2.76 -5.48 3.80
N HIS A 98 -3.23 -5.36 2.57
CA HIS A 98 -3.36 -4.05 1.93
C HIS A 98 -4.60 -3.94 1.03
N GLY A 99 -4.86 -2.73 0.53
CA GLY A 99 -5.95 -2.39 -0.39
C GLY A 99 -5.47 -1.58 -1.58
N HIS A 100 -6.26 -0.61 -1.98
CA HIS A 100 -6.00 0.47 -2.93
C HIS A 100 -5.90 0.08 -4.41
N THR A 101 -5.22 -1.00 -4.76
CA THR A 101 -4.90 -1.37 -6.15
C THR A 101 -6.05 -2.00 -6.92
N HIS A 102 -7.15 -2.37 -6.26
CA HIS A 102 -8.29 -3.13 -6.80
C HIS A 102 -7.89 -4.42 -7.54
N THR A 103 -6.71 -4.94 -7.23
CA THR A 103 -6.19 -6.19 -7.75
C THR A 103 -5.76 -7.05 -6.58
N ASN A 104 -6.33 -8.25 -6.47
CA ASN A 104 -6.01 -9.14 -5.37
C ASN A 104 -4.69 -9.87 -5.63
N ASN A 105 -3.95 -10.07 -4.55
CA ASN A 105 -2.73 -10.86 -4.54
C ASN A 105 -2.62 -11.64 -3.23
N ASP A 106 -1.82 -12.68 -3.25
CA ASP A 106 -1.48 -13.53 -2.12
C ASP A 106 -0.15 -14.23 -2.43
N PHE A 107 0.93 -13.78 -1.80
CA PHE A 107 2.27 -14.32 -2.03
C PHE A 107 3.14 -14.15 -0.78
N GLU A 108 4.20 -14.94 -0.71
CA GLU A 108 5.25 -14.81 0.29
C GLU A 108 6.33 -13.86 -0.21
N ALA A 109 6.59 -12.81 0.56
CA ALA A 109 7.65 -11.85 0.35
C ALA A 109 8.87 -12.19 1.23
N GLU A 110 9.75 -11.20 1.45
CA GLU A 110 10.99 -11.36 2.20
C GLU A 110 10.73 -11.85 3.63
N ASN A 111 11.63 -12.68 4.13
CA ASN A 111 11.62 -13.21 5.49
C ASN A 111 10.33 -13.96 5.87
N GLY A 112 9.64 -14.56 4.90
CA GLY A 112 8.40 -15.31 5.10
C GLY A 112 7.17 -14.44 5.40
N CYS A 113 7.23 -13.15 5.13
CA CYS A 113 6.07 -12.25 5.23
C CYS A 113 5.05 -12.58 4.14
N ARG A 114 3.85 -13.04 4.51
CA ARG A 114 2.76 -13.22 3.55
C ARG A 114 2.11 -11.88 3.26
N VAL A 115 2.10 -11.46 2.00
CA VAL A 115 1.44 -10.24 1.54
C VAL A 115 0.13 -10.61 0.86
N ILE A 116 -0.98 -10.07 1.34
CA ILE A 116 -2.31 -10.41 0.84
C ILE A 116 -3.22 -9.21 0.67
N SER A 117 -4.09 -9.28 -0.31
CA SER A 117 -5.23 -8.36 -0.45
C SER A 117 -6.48 -9.11 -0.88
N ASN A 118 -7.64 -8.64 -0.42
CA ASN A 118 -8.96 -9.14 -0.78
C ASN A 118 -9.88 -7.95 -1.03
N GLN A 119 -9.67 -7.31 -2.16
CA GLN A 119 -10.26 -6.02 -2.50
C GLN A 119 -11.53 -6.22 -3.30
N ARG A 120 -12.62 -5.60 -2.84
CA ARG A 120 -13.89 -5.61 -3.56
C ARG A 120 -13.85 -4.72 -4.80
N GLY A 121 -13.10 -3.62 -4.74
CA GLY A 121 -13.10 -2.60 -5.79
C GLY A 121 -14.38 -1.76 -5.80
N TYR A 122 -14.58 -1.03 -6.88
CA TYR A 122 -15.80 -0.27 -7.13
C TYR A 122 -16.98 -1.16 -7.52
N PRO A 123 -18.23 -0.63 -7.49
CA PRO A 123 -19.38 -1.34 -8.05
C PRO A 123 -19.10 -1.80 -9.51
N GLY A 124 -19.30 -3.09 -9.77
CA GLY A 124 -19.00 -3.71 -11.07
C GLY A 124 -17.58 -4.27 -11.25
N GLU A 125 -16.72 -4.16 -10.24
CA GLU A 125 -15.36 -4.74 -10.29
C GLU A 125 -15.23 -6.09 -9.55
N VAL A 126 -16.23 -6.46 -8.77
CA VAL A 126 -16.19 -7.64 -7.87
C VAL A 126 -15.81 -8.93 -8.61
N GLU A 127 -16.41 -9.18 -9.77
CA GLU A 127 -16.13 -10.39 -10.56
C GLU A 127 -14.69 -10.38 -11.12
N ARG A 128 -14.20 -9.22 -11.48
CA ARG A 128 -12.85 -9.03 -12.03
C ARG A 128 -11.78 -9.04 -10.95
N SER A 129 -12.08 -8.54 -9.74
CA SER A 129 -11.14 -8.51 -8.62
C SER A 129 -10.91 -9.86 -7.98
N GLY A 130 -11.84 -10.82 -8.14
CA GLY A 130 -11.78 -12.10 -7.43
C GLY A 130 -12.03 -11.95 -5.92
N PHE A 131 -12.82 -10.96 -5.51
CA PHE A 131 -13.16 -10.71 -4.12
C PHE A 131 -13.90 -11.90 -3.49
N GLN A 132 -13.44 -12.33 -2.33
CA GLN A 132 -13.99 -13.45 -1.56
C GLN A 132 -14.57 -12.91 -0.24
N PRO A 133 -15.92 -12.80 -0.10
CA PRO A 133 -16.54 -12.19 1.08
C PRO A 133 -16.30 -12.95 2.39
N ASP A 134 -16.07 -14.25 2.28
CA ASP A 134 -15.88 -15.15 3.44
C ASP A 134 -14.40 -15.58 3.63
N LEU A 135 -13.45 -14.84 3.06
CA LEU A 135 -12.03 -15.14 3.19
C LEU A 135 -11.58 -15.02 4.64
N VAL A 136 -11.07 -16.13 5.19
CA VAL A 136 -10.44 -16.20 6.51
C VAL A 136 -8.98 -16.59 6.34
N ILE A 137 -8.09 -15.88 7.01
CA ILE A 137 -6.64 -16.14 7.02
C ILE A 137 -6.24 -16.63 8.41
N THR A 138 -5.58 -17.78 8.45
CA THR A 138 -4.91 -18.27 9.67
C THR A 138 -3.44 -17.87 9.61
N ILE A 139 -2.89 -17.35 10.73
CA ILE A 139 -1.51 -16.90 10.88
C ILE A 139 -0.81 -17.64 12.03
#